data_02a7560125b4164d42f6980c265f48e6
#
_entry.id   02a7560125b4164d42f6980c265f48e6
#
_cell.length_a   1.000
_cell.length_b   1.000
_cell.length_c   1.000
_cell.angle_alpha   90.00
_cell.angle_beta   90.00
_cell.angle_gamma   90.00
#
_symmetry.space_group_name_H-M   'P 1'
#
loop_
_entity.id
_entity.type
_entity.pdbx_description
1 polymer ?
#
loop_
_entity_poly.entity_id
_entity_poly.type
_entity_poly.pdbx_seq_one_letter_code
_entity_poly.pdbx_strand_id
1 'polypeptide(L)'
;MKTLEKLRNKLNKNAELSGQEKETNKIINKFLEKTNPDVHYKNVGGYGIVAIYKGVEEGKNILFRADIDGLNIPSGQQTTVPEHVEGKDQRFDKLSDRKVQSSEFKVQSQYSHRCGHDGHATILCGLAMRYGKKRPEKGNVILLFQPAEETGEGALAVINDPLFKEIKIDMAFALHNLPGFAKHQIILKKGCFASASLGLKLIFDGATSHASQPEKGNNPQRVITTLLDAFQKKYENLKRDKYHTTITVTHVAIGEETFGVTPGHAEIWLTLRSQDDKSLQNLTDSTIALSEYVAKEFKLKFSHSIHEAFAATMNFSRETELVEQAAKDLKLSVNNIKEPFPWSEDFGRFGTLCPVCLFGLGSGLEHEPLHSPKYDFEDEIIDTGVDIFEKIVEIEDLKI
;
A
#
# COMPACT_ATOMS: atom_id res chain seq x y z
N MET A 1 15.65 20.44 -8.09
CA MET A 1 15.36 19.53 -9.22
C MET A 1 16.48 18.51 -9.46
N LYS A 2 17.56 18.78 -10.20
CA LYS A 2 18.56 17.72 -10.58
C LYS A 2 19.10 16.82 -9.44
N THR A 3 19.17 17.29 -8.19
CA THR A 3 19.63 16.48 -7.05
C THR A 3 18.55 15.51 -6.59
N LEU A 4 17.29 15.94 -6.53
CA LEU A 4 16.15 15.13 -6.14
C LEU A 4 15.81 14.08 -7.21
N GLU A 5 15.77 14.46 -8.48
CA GLU A 5 15.60 13.52 -9.60
C GLU A 5 16.66 12.40 -9.60
N LYS A 6 17.94 12.76 -9.31
CA LYS A 6 19.00 11.74 -9.16
C LYS A 6 18.78 10.84 -7.96
N LEU A 7 18.24 11.36 -6.85
CA LEU A 7 17.90 10.56 -5.67
C LEU A 7 16.76 9.61 -6.00
N ARG A 8 15.65 10.12 -6.56
CA ARG A 8 14.50 9.32 -6.99
C ARG A 8 14.94 8.17 -7.92
N ASN A 9 15.69 8.49 -8.96
CA ASN A 9 16.24 7.49 -9.89
C ASN A 9 17.13 6.45 -9.19
N LYS A 10 17.83 6.84 -8.12
CA LYS A 10 18.63 5.91 -7.34
C LYS A 10 17.76 5.00 -6.48
N LEU A 11 16.71 5.52 -5.84
CA LEU A 11 15.74 4.74 -5.08
C LEU A 11 15.03 3.75 -6.00
N ASN A 12 14.52 4.22 -7.15
CA ASN A 12 13.86 3.39 -8.15
C ASN A 12 14.68 2.17 -8.58
N LYS A 13 15.99 2.38 -8.83
CA LYS A 13 16.91 1.29 -9.24
C LYS A 13 17.20 0.28 -8.12
N ASN A 14 16.94 0.63 -6.87
CA ASN A 14 17.21 -0.19 -5.70
C ASN A 14 15.90 -0.50 -4.95
N ALA A 15 14.78 -0.59 -5.68
CA ALA A 15 13.49 -0.97 -5.09
C ALA A 15 13.60 -2.33 -4.38
N GLU A 16 13.04 -2.41 -3.19
CA GLU A 16 13.02 -3.60 -2.32
C GLU A 16 11.60 -3.82 -1.81
N LEU A 17 11.25 -5.08 -1.53
CA LEU A 17 9.93 -5.43 -1.02
C LEU A 17 9.72 -4.93 0.41
N SER A 18 8.45 -4.86 0.80
CA SER A 18 8.00 -4.59 2.17
C SER A 18 8.77 -5.43 3.19
N GLY A 19 9.35 -4.76 4.21
CA GLY A 19 10.18 -5.38 5.25
C GLY A 19 11.59 -5.79 4.81
N GLN A 20 12.04 -5.43 3.58
CA GLN A 20 13.35 -5.73 3.03
C GLN A 20 14.12 -4.48 2.56
N GLU A 21 13.69 -3.28 2.92
CA GLU A 21 14.11 -1.96 2.40
C GLU A 21 15.49 -1.53 2.90
N LYS A 22 16.46 -2.44 2.92
CA LYS A 22 17.81 -2.23 3.48
C LYS A 22 18.65 -1.22 2.71
N GLU A 23 18.72 -1.34 1.38
CA GLU A 23 19.49 -0.40 0.56
C GLU A 23 18.74 0.93 0.41
N THR A 24 17.42 0.90 0.33
CA THR A 24 16.56 2.09 0.37
C THR A 24 16.80 2.89 1.65
N ASN A 25 16.75 2.25 2.82
CA ASN A 25 17.09 2.83 4.11
C ASN A 25 18.48 3.47 4.10
N LYS A 26 19.49 2.76 3.64
CA LYS A 26 20.88 3.26 3.56
C LYS A 26 21.03 4.47 2.64
N ILE A 27 20.34 4.48 1.50
CA ILE A 27 20.35 5.60 0.55
C ILE A 27 19.76 6.84 1.22
N ILE A 28 18.59 6.72 1.85
CA ILE A 28 17.89 7.81 2.53
C ILE A 28 18.70 8.31 3.72
N ASN A 29 19.20 7.43 4.60
CA ASN A 29 20.03 7.83 5.74
C ASN A 29 21.26 8.63 5.31
N LYS A 30 21.97 8.18 4.25
CA LYS A 30 23.14 8.89 3.71
C LYS A 30 22.77 10.26 3.12
N PHE A 31 21.56 10.42 2.63
CA PHE A 31 21.07 11.71 2.16
C PHE A 31 20.76 12.64 3.33
N LEU A 32 20.03 12.16 4.34
CA LEU A 32 19.62 12.91 5.52
C LEU A 32 20.80 13.38 6.38
N GLU A 33 21.88 12.61 6.47
CA GLU A 33 23.10 13.02 7.17
C GLU A 33 23.67 14.35 6.66
N LYS A 34 23.45 14.68 5.39
CA LYS A 34 23.89 15.95 4.79
C LYS A 34 22.96 17.14 5.09
N THR A 35 21.77 16.86 5.60
CA THR A 35 20.78 17.90 5.96
C THR A 35 20.82 18.24 7.45
N ASN A 36 21.66 17.52 8.22
CA ASN A 36 21.95 17.78 9.62
C ASN A 36 20.69 17.89 10.51
N PRO A 37 19.82 16.84 10.59
CA PRO A 37 18.68 16.83 11.48
C PRO A 37 19.11 16.87 12.95
N ASP A 38 18.26 17.42 13.84
CA ASP A 38 18.54 17.49 15.29
C ASP A 38 18.36 16.13 15.97
N VAL A 39 17.49 15.28 15.44
CA VAL A 39 17.33 13.87 15.83
C VAL A 39 17.30 13.02 14.56
N HIS A 40 18.01 11.90 14.58
CA HIS A 40 18.05 10.98 13.44
C HIS A 40 18.03 9.53 13.92
N TYR A 41 16.85 8.90 13.87
CA TYR A 41 16.66 7.46 14.11
C TYR A 41 16.72 6.71 12.79
N LYS A 42 17.68 5.82 12.64
CA LYS A 42 18.03 5.16 11.36
C LYS A 42 17.24 3.87 11.10
N ASN A 43 16.62 3.30 12.13
CA ASN A 43 15.80 2.10 12.06
C ASN A 43 14.64 2.25 13.04
N VAL A 44 13.43 2.41 12.54
CA VAL A 44 12.19 2.55 13.32
C VAL A 44 11.13 1.67 12.66
N GLY A 45 10.53 0.76 13.41
CA GLY A 45 9.57 -0.20 12.85
C GLY A 45 10.18 -1.08 11.74
N GLY A 46 11.46 -1.47 11.90
CA GLY A 46 12.23 -2.18 10.88
C GLY A 46 13.21 -1.27 10.15
N TYR A 47 13.03 -1.09 8.83
CA TYR A 47 13.89 -0.21 8.01
C TYR A 47 13.41 1.23 7.91
N GLY A 48 12.41 1.63 8.69
CA GLY A 48 11.94 3.01 8.73
C GLY A 48 12.96 3.98 9.29
N ILE A 49 12.81 5.27 8.97
CA ILE A 49 13.73 6.34 9.38
C ILE A 49 12.91 7.50 9.92
N VAL A 50 13.37 8.11 11.02
CA VAL A 50 12.80 9.37 11.52
C VAL A 50 13.92 10.43 11.56
N ALA A 51 13.64 11.58 10.96
CA ALA A 51 14.48 12.77 11.06
C ALA A 51 13.67 13.92 11.63
N ILE A 52 14.17 14.62 12.67
CA ILE A 52 13.48 15.73 13.31
C ILE A 52 14.31 17.00 13.14
N TYR A 53 13.66 18.06 12.69
CA TYR A 53 14.18 19.43 12.57
C TYR A 53 13.46 20.28 13.59
N LYS A 54 14.17 20.70 14.65
CA LYS A 54 13.63 21.47 15.75
C LYS A 54 13.50 22.93 15.35
N GLY A 55 12.37 23.52 15.68
CA GLY A 55 12.14 24.95 15.52
C GLY A 55 12.89 25.79 16.55
N VAL A 56 12.95 27.09 16.28
CA VAL A 56 13.61 28.07 17.17
C VAL A 56 12.79 28.31 18.44
N GLU A 57 11.47 28.29 18.32
CA GLU A 57 10.51 28.48 19.41
C GLU A 57 9.65 27.25 19.62
N GLU A 58 9.04 27.14 20.78
CA GLU A 58 8.03 26.10 21.05
C GLU A 58 6.83 26.24 20.12
N GLY A 59 6.29 25.10 19.71
CA GLY A 59 5.14 25.03 18.82
C GLY A 59 4.69 23.59 18.61
N LYS A 60 3.93 23.35 17.52
CA LYS A 60 3.41 22.04 17.22
C LYS A 60 4.45 21.14 16.56
N ASN A 61 4.33 19.85 16.85
CA ASN A 61 5.11 18.81 16.22
C ASN A 61 4.34 18.24 15.03
N ILE A 62 4.79 18.55 13.82
CA ILE A 62 4.11 18.17 12.58
C ILE A 62 4.88 17.02 11.94
N LEU A 63 4.22 15.90 11.76
CA LEU A 63 4.78 14.74 11.09
C LEU A 63 4.39 14.74 9.61
N PHE A 64 5.38 14.53 8.75
CA PHE A 64 5.20 14.22 7.34
C PHE A 64 5.70 12.80 7.07
N ARG A 65 4.89 11.98 6.42
CA ARG A 65 5.20 10.58 6.13
C ARG A 65 5.35 10.36 4.64
N ALA A 66 6.33 9.56 4.27
CA ALA A 66 6.44 8.89 2.98
C ALA A 66 6.71 7.40 3.19
N ASP A 67 6.08 6.56 2.40
CA ASP A 67 6.39 5.15 2.24
C ASP A 67 7.69 4.94 1.44
N ILE A 68 8.32 3.75 1.57
CA ILE A 68 9.64 3.53 0.95
C ILE A 68 9.81 2.13 0.32
N ASP A 69 8.84 1.26 0.44
CA ASP A 69 8.87 -0.09 -0.10
C ASP A 69 8.49 -0.15 -1.59
N GLY A 70 8.68 -1.28 -2.21
CA GLY A 70 8.39 -1.53 -3.60
C GLY A 70 7.63 -2.84 -3.81
N LEU A 71 7.22 -3.07 -5.04
CA LEU A 71 6.37 -4.17 -5.46
C LEU A 71 7.16 -5.22 -6.25
N ASN A 72 6.70 -6.48 -6.19
CA ASN A 72 7.17 -7.56 -7.04
C ASN A 72 6.54 -7.45 -8.45
N ILE A 73 6.83 -6.35 -9.12
CA ILE A 73 6.41 -6.09 -10.50
C ILE A 73 7.68 -5.82 -11.30
N PRO A 74 8.10 -6.71 -12.22
CA PRO A 74 9.31 -6.51 -13.00
C PRO A 74 9.24 -5.23 -13.83
N SER A 75 10.32 -4.45 -13.82
CA SER A 75 10.45 -3.30 -14.70
C SER A 75 10.65 -3.76 -16.15
N GLY A 76 9.64 -3.55 -16.99
CA GLY A 76 9.83 -3.57 -18.45
C GLY A 76 9.83 -4.92 -19.17
N GLN A 77 8.96 -5.86 -18.83
CA GLN A 77 8.58 -6.91 -19.76
C GLN A 77 7.23 -6.60 -20.40
N GLN A 78 7.22 -6.42 -21.72
CA GLN A 78 6.02 -6.72 -22.50
C GLN A 78 5.71 -8.20 -22.29
N THR A 79 4.67 -8.51 -21.52
CA THR A 79 4.01 -9.80 -21.64
C THR A 79 3.35 -9.82 -23.02
N THR A 80 4.05 -10.34 -24.02
CA THR A 80 3.37 -10.83 -25.20
C THR A 80 2.49 -11.97 -24.72
N VAL A 81 1.19 -11.72 -24.62
CA VAL A 81 0.21 -12.79 -24.57
C VAL A 81 0.49 -13.65 -25.79
N PRO A 82 0.73 -14.97 -25.68
CA PRO A 82 0.89 -15.79 -26.85
C PRO A 82 -0.40 -15.70 -27.65
N GLU A 83 -0.35 -15.14 -28.86
CA GLU A 83 -1.44 -15.34 -29.83
C GLU A 83 -1.66 -16.83 -29.96
N HIS A 84 -2.90 -17.27 -29.83
CA HIS A 84 -3.33 -18.61 -30.12
C HIS A 84 -2.84 -18.99 -31.55
N VAL A 85 -1.76 -19.75 -31.60
CA VAL A 85 -1.37 -20.42 -32.84
C VAL A 85 -2.26 -21.67 -32.94
N GLU A 86 -3.28 -21.56 -33.76
CA GLU A 86 -4.02 -22.74 -34.24
C GLU A 86 -3.05 -23.71 -34.88
N GLY A 87 -3.15 -24.98 -34.50
CA GLY A 87 -2.24 -26.01 -34.84
C GLY A 87 -2.11 -26.29 -36.36
N LYS A 88 -0.88 -26.51 -36.80
CA LYS A 88 -0.57 -27.49 -37.84
C LYS A 88 0.68 -28.27 -37.44
N ASP A 89 0.43 -29.53 -37.22
CA ASP A 89 1.37 -30.65 -37.08
C ASP A 89 2.39 -30.68 -38.21
N GLN A 90 3.73 -30.65 -37.89
CA GLN A 90 4.76 -31.30 -38.71
C GLN A 90 6.11 -31.41 -37.96
N ARG A 91 6.36 -32.65 -37.49
CA ARG A 91 7.65 -33.43 -37.55
C ARG A 91 8.93 -32.78 -37.03
N PHE A 92 9.41 -33.38 -35.97
CA PHE A 92 10.81 -33.41 -35.55
C PHE A 92 11.78 -33.59 -36.74
N ASP A 93 12.76 -32.69 -36.89
CA ASP A 93 14.16 -33.07 -37.20
C ASP A 93 15.14 -31.90 -36.99
N LYS A 94 16.33 -32.27 -36.45
CA LYS A 94 17.65 -31.62 -36.48
C LYS A 94 17.92 -30.43 -35.52
N LEU A 95 18.38 -30.82 -34.34
CA LEU A 95 19.40 -30.08 -33.58
C LEU A 95 20.75 -30.09 -34.34
N SER A 96 21.26 -28.94 -34.68
CA SER A 96 22.72 -28.73 -34.80
C SER A 96 23.07 -27.24 -34.72
N ASP A 97 23.96 -26.93 -33.80
CA ASP A 97 24.90 -25.80 -33.74
C ASP A 97 24.44 -24.39 -34.13
N ARG A 98 23.90 -23.66 -33.17
CA ARG A 98 24.07 -22.19 -33.13
C ARG A 98 24.74 -21.80 -31.82
N LYS A 99 25.98 -21.30 -31.94
CA LYS A 99 26.66 -20.57 -30.87
C LYS A 99 25.74 -19.46 -30.39
N VAL A 100 25.24 -19.61 -29.17
CA VAL A 100 24.57 -18.53 -28.46
C VAL A 100 25.65 -17.53 -28.07
N GLN A 101 25.70 -16.37 -28.75
CA GLN A 101 26.42 -15.22 -28.26
C GLN A 101 25.76 -14.82 -26.94
N SER A 102 26.51 -14.89 -25.85
CA SER A 102 26.11 -14.35 -24.55
C SER A 102 26.02 -12.84 -24.67
N SER A 103 24.84 -12.32 -25.00
CA SER A 103 24.51 -10.94 -24.65
C SER A 103 24.44 -10.88 -23.14
N GLU A 104 25.23 -10.00 -22.54
CA GLU A 104 25.11 -9.66 -21.13
C GLU A 104 23.67 -9.21 -20.87
N PHE A 105 22.83 -10.10 -20.36
CA PHE A 105 21.55 -9.74 -19.79
C PHE A 105 21.87 -8.93 -18.52
N LYS A 106 21.72 -7.60 -18.59
CA LYS A 106 21.58 -6.79 -17.39
C LYS A 106 20.37 -7.37 -16.66
N VAL A 107 20.61 -7.97 -15.50
CA VAL A 107 19.55 -8.38 -14.58
C VAL A 107 18.78 -7.12 -14.23
N GLN A 108 17.63 -6.92 -14.84
CA GLN A 108 16.69 -5.90 -14.45
C GLN A 108 16.17 -6.26 -13.06
N SER A 109 16.07 -5.28 -12.15
CA SER A 109 15.52 -5.50 -10.83
C SER A 109 14.16 -6.21 -10.94
N GLN A 110 13.99 -7.28 -10.18
CA GLN A 110 12.74 -8.01 -10.07
C GLN A 110 11.65 -7.15 -9.39
N TYR A 111 12.08 -6.15 -8.62
CA TYR A 111 11.22 -5.26 -7.83
C TYR A 111 11.24 -3.84 -8.39
N SER A 112 10.15 -3.10 -8.19
CA SER A 112 10.03 -1.74 -8.71
C SER A 112 9.06 -0.88 -7.89
N HIS A 113 9.27 0.45 -7.90
CA HIS A 113 8.38 1.42 -7.28
C HIS A 113 7.20 1.78 -8.22
N ARG A 114 6.30 0.80 -8.47
CA ARG A 114 5.13 0.99 -9.34
C ARG A 114 3.94 1.66 -8.64
N CYS A 115 4.10 1.97 -7.35
CA CYS A 115 3.19 2.82 -6.58
C CYS A 115 3.69 4.27 -6.42
N GLY A 116 4.98 4.53 -6.70
CA GLY A 116 5.55 5.87 -6.63
C GLY A 116 6.24 6.23 -5.31
N HIS A 117 6.50 5.24 -4.45
CA HIS A 117 7.11 5.46 -3.13
C HIS A 117 8.52 6.04 -3.20
N ASP A 118 9.27 5.80 -4.28
CA ASP A 118 10.55 6.48 -4.57
C ASP A 118 10.38 7.99 -4.74
N GLY A 119 9.27 8.43 -5.33
CA GLY A 119 8.88 9.82 -5.46
C GLY A 119 8.44 10.42 -4.12
N HIS A 120 7.60 9.72 -3.35
CA HIS A 120 7.17 10.16 -2.02
C HIS A 120 8.38 10.36 -1.08
N ALA A 121 9.28 9.38 -1.01
CA ALA A 121 10.52 9.47 -0.24
C ALA A 121 11.40 10.65 -0.72
N THR A 122 11.46 10.89 -2.04
CA THR A 122 12.22 11.99 -2.62
C THR A 122 11.63 13.36 -2.25
N ILE A 123 10.31 13.50 -2.25
CA ILE A 123 9.63 14.72 -1.78
C ILE A 123 10.01 15.01 -0.33
N LEU A 124 9.97 14.00 0.52
CA LEU A 124 10.31 14.15 1.93
C LEU A 124 11.81 14.48 2.13
N CYS A 125 12.71 13.92 1.31
CA CYS A 125 14.11 14.33 1.24
C CYS A 125 14.28 15.79 0.77
N GLY A 126 13.44 16.27 -0.12
CA GLY A 126 13.39 17.68 -0.54
C GLY A 126 13.03 18.60 0.64
N LEU A 127 12.04 18.23 1.43
CA LEU A 127 11.67 18.94 2.65
C LEU A 127 12.82 18.93 3.69
N ALA A 128 13.51 17.80 3.85
CA ALA A 128 14.71 17.68 4.67
C ALA A 128 15.81 18.67 4.24
N MET A 129 16.02 18.87 2.93
CA MET A 129 17.00 19.85 2.42
C MET A 129 16.63 21.29 2.79
N ARG A 130 15.34 21.63 2.80
CA ARG A 130 14.88 22.97 3.20
C ARG A 130 15.12 23.22 4.67
N TYR A 131 14.68 22.32 5.54
CA TYR A 131 14.86 22.47 6.98
C TYR A 131 16.31 22.23 7.46
N GLY A 132 17.12 21.57 6.68
CA GLY A 132 18.57 21.53 6.87
C GLY A 132 19.25 22.88 6.68
N LYS A 133 18.69 23.75 5.80
CA LYS A 133 19.20 25.11 5.53
C LYS A 133 18.58 26.17 6.46
N LYS A 134 17.28 26.09 6.69
CA LYS A 134 16.51 27.02 7.54
C LYS A 134 15.55 26.21 8.39
N ARG A 135 15.73 26.23 9.71
CA ARG A 135 14.84 25.56 10.67
C ARG A 135 13.44 26.17 10.65
N PRO A 136 12.38 25.42 11.03
CA PRO A 136 11.06 25.98 11.24
C PRO A 136 11.14 27.09 12.32
N GLU A 137 10.25 28.04 12.29
CA GLU A 137 10.23 29.12 13.28
C GLU A 137 9.71 28.59 14.63
N LYS A 138 8.64 27.82 14.59
CA LYS A 138 8.02 27.23 15.78
C LYS A 138 7.84 25.72 15.64
N GLY A 139 7.87 25.00 16.78
CA GLY A 139 7.60 23.58 16.88
C GLY A 139 8.67 22.73 16.21
N ASN A 140 8.28 21.52 15.80
CA ASN A 140 9.20 20.58 15.16
C ASN A 140 8.61 19.99 13.88
N VAL A 141 9.44 19.84 12.86
CA VAL A 141 9.12 19.09 11.65
C VAL A 141 9.72 17.68 11.78
N ILE A 142 8.85 16.68 11.75
CA ILE A 142 9.19 15.27 11.88
C ILE A 142 8.99 14.61 10.52
N LEU A 143 10.04 14.04 9.95
CA LEU A 143 9.99 13.32 8.69
C LEU A 143 10.08 11.83 8.98
N LEU A 144 9.04 11.08 8.59
CA LEU A 144 8.96 9.64 8.71
C LEU A 144 9.04 9.01 7.33
N PHE A 145 10.07 8.23 7.10
CA PHE A 145 10.18 7.31 5.95
C PHE A 145 9.74 5.94 6.43
N GLN A 146 8.57 5.51 6.03
CA GLN A 146 7.89 4.34 6.56
C GLN A 146 8.11 3.12 5.67
N PRO A 147 8.55 1.96 6.22
CA PRO A 147 8.65 0.70 5.48
C PRO A 147 7.29 0.00 5.36
N ALA A 148 7.20 -1.04 4.52
CA ALA A 148 6.15 -2.05 4.49
C ALA A 148 4.71 -1.50 4.41
N GLU A 149 4.50 -0.48 3.57
CA GLU A 149 3.16 0.05 3.33
C GLU A 149 2.30 -0.96 2.59
N GLU A 150 2.82 -1.56 1.51
CA GLU A 150 2.09 -2.45 0.59
C GLU A 150 1.53 -3.73 1.27
N THR A 151 2.02 -4.07 2.47
CA THR A 151 1.48 -5.17 3.29
C THR A 151 0.55 -4.70 4.42
N GLY A 152 0.41 -3.38 4.64
CA GLY A 152 -0.38 -2.79 5.72
C GLY A 152 0.23 -2.96 7.12
N GLU A 153 1.48 -3.41 7.20
CA GLU A 153 2.16 -3.72 8.48
C GLU A 153 3.07 -2.58 8.96
N GLY A 154 3.52 -1.72 8.04
CA GLY A 154 4.57 -0.73 8.29
C GLY A 154 4.18 0.34 9.29
N ALA A 155 3.02 0.96 9.13
CA ALA A 155 2.55 1.98 10.08
C ALA A 155 2.41 1.41 11.48
N LEU A 156 1.89 0.18 11.62
CA LEU A 156 1.73 -0.48 12.91
C LEU A 156 3.09 -0.82 13.55
N ALA A 157 4.05 -1.28 12.75
CA ALA A 157 5.42 -1.54 13.21
C ALA A 157 6.07 -0.25 13.72
N VAL A 158 5.94 0.86 12.99
CA VAL A 158 6.44 2.19 13.41
C VAL A 158 5.76 2.66 14.71
N ILE A 159 4.42 2.64 14.77
CA ILE A 159 3.66 3.08 15.95
C ILE A 159 4.05 2.30 17.20
N ASN A 160 4.39 1.02 17.05
CA ASN A 160 4.79 0.16 18.16
C ASN A 160 6.28 0.23 18.51
N ASP A 161 7.10 0.88 17.70
CA ASP A 161 8.55 1.03 17.94
C ASP A 161 8.80 1.90 19.18
N PRO A 162 9.66 1.45 20.13
CA PRO A 162 9.98 2.21 21.35
C PRO A 162 10.51 3.62 21.07
N LEU A 163 11.33 3.80 20.03
CA LEU A 163 11.89 5.13 19.69
C LEU A 163 10.80 6.07 19.16
N PHE A 164 9.83 5.54 18.41
CA PHE A 164 8.73 6.34 17.86
C PHE A 164 7.72 6.74 18.95
N LYS A 165 7.47 5.87 19.91
CA LYS A 165 6.57 6.15 21.06
C LYS A 165 7.00 7.33 21.93
N GLU A 166 8.30 7.66 21.94
CA GLU A 166 8.83 8.81 22.67
C GLU A 166 8.57 10.15 21.93
N ILE A 167 8.14 10.10 20.68
CA ILE A 167 7.92 11.28 19.85
C ILE A 167 6.49 11.77 20.03
N LYS A 168 6.32 12.96 20.60
CA LYS A 168 5.03 13.62 20.62
C LYS A 168 4.70 14.16 19.22
N ILE A 169 3.51 13.84 18.71
CA ILE A 169 3.02 14.29 17.41
C ILE A 169 1.68 15.00 17.62
N ASP A 170 1.54 16.21 17.13
CA ASP A 170 0.31 17.00 17.25
C ASP A 170 -0.59 16.89 16.01
N MET A 171 -0.03 16.60 14.84
CA MET A 171 -0.73 16.30 13.59
C MET A 171 0.19 15.59 12.59
N ALA A 172 -0.39 14.84 11.65
CA ALA A 172 0.37 14.14 10.64
C ALA A 172 -0.23 14.30 9.23
N PHE A 173 0.66 14.40 8.24
CA PHE A 173 0.32 14.53 6.83
C PHE A 173 1.09 13.51 5.99
N ALA A 174 0.41 13.01 4.96
CA ALA A 174 1.04 12.26 3.89
C ALA A 174 0.42 12.68 2.55
N LEU A 175 1.14 12.46 1.46
CA LEU A 175 0.59 12.59 0.12
C LEU A 175 0.76 11.29 -0.65
N HIS A 176 -0.14 11.05 -1.59
CA HIS A 176 0.01 9.99 -2.59
C HIS A 176 -0.11 10.58 -3.99
N ASN A 177 0.80 10.23 -4.89
CA ASN A 177 0.71 10.62 -6.29
C ASN A 177 -0.48 9.90 -6.96
N LEU A 178 -1.24 10.65 -7.77
CA LEU A 178 -2.46 10.14 -8.38
C LEU A 178 -2.47 10.34 -9.91
N PRO A 179 -2.20 9.27 -10.70
CA PRO A 179 -2.53 9.23 -12.11
C PRO A 179 -4.04 9.48 -12.37
N GLY A 180 -4.35 10.07 -13.53
CA GLY A 180 -5.74 10.39 -13.90
C GLY A 180 -6.25 11.72 -13.34
N PHE A 181 -5.44 12.45 -12.55
CA PHE A 181 -5.69 13.83 -12.12
C PHE A 181 -4.69 14.76 -12.76
N ALA A 182 -5.09 16.03 -12.98
CA ALA A 182 -4.22 17.02 -13.61
C ALA A 182 -2.91 17.18 -12.81
N LYS A 183 -1.80 17.31 -13.51
CA LYS A 183 -0.47 17.51 -12.90
C LYS A 183 -0.51 18.68 -11.91
N HIS A 184 0.08 18.52 -10.73
CA HIS A 184 0.11 19.49 -9.61
C HIS A 184 -1.24 19.74 -8.91
N GLN A 185 -2.34 19.11 -9.34
CA GLN A 185 -3.63 19.25 -8.67
C GLN A 185 -3.59 18.59 -7.29
N ILE A 186 -4.17 19.23 -6.29
CA ILE A 186 -4.34 18.66 -4.95
C ILE A 186 -5.72 18.05 -4.85
N ILE A 187 -5.79 16.78 -4.46
CA ILE A 187 -7.03 16.00 -4.32
C ILE A 187 -7.32 15.82 -2.84
N LEU A 188 -8.48 16.28 -2.40
CA LEU A 188 -8.88 16.29 -0.99
C LEU A 188 -10.21 15.59 -0.77
N LYS A 189 -10.36 15.04 0.42
CA LYS A 189 -11.64 14.57 0.95
C LYS A 189 -11.62 14.59 2.47
N LYS A 190 -12.61 15.20 3.09
CA LYS A 190 -12.86 15.10 4.54
C LYS A 190 -13.49 13.75 4.87
N GLY A 191 -13.17 13.20 6.02
CA GLY A 191 -13.60 11.86 6.41
C GLY A 191 -12.83 10.78 5.66
N CYS A 192 -13.48 9.68 5.31
CA CYS A 192 -12.82 8.58 4.62
C CYS A 192 -12.21 9.03 3.28
N PHE A 193 -10.89 8.95 3.14
CA PHE A 193 -10.13 9.22 1.91
C PHE A 193 -9.81 7.94 1.16
N ALA A 194 -9.32 6.91 1.87
CA ALA A 194 -9.04 5.58 1.35
C ALA A 194 -9.72 4.52 2.21
N SER A 195 -10.18 3.44 1.59
CA SER A 195 -11.00 2.40 2.23
C SER A 195 -10.16 1.48 3.12
N ALA A 196 -10.76 0.94 4.17
CA ALA A 196 -10.22 -0.20 4.90
C ALA A 196 -10.29 -1.47 4.04
N SER A 197 -9.33 -2.38 4.20
CA SER A 197 -9.36 -3.69 3.57
C SER A 197 -8.60 -4.74 4.37
N LEU A 198 -8.92 -6.02 4.11
CA LEU A 198 -8.10 -7.14 4.55
C LEU A 198 -8.28 -8.35 3.62
N GLY A 199 -7.26 -9.19 3.57
CA GLY A 199 -7.30 -10.54 3.03
C GLY A 199 -7.74 -11.51 4.12
N LEU A 200 -8.73 -12.34 3.86
CA LEU A 200 -9.17 -13.41 4.76
C LEU A 200 -8.99 -14.76 4.07
N LYS A 201 -8.09 -15.58 4.61
CA LYS A 201 -7.88 -16.95 4.18
C LYS A 201 -8.66 -17.89 5.09
N LEU A 202 -9.54 -18.70 4.51
CA LEU A 202 -10.34 -19.73 5.17
C LEU A 202 -9.83 -21.10 4.74
N ILE A 203 -9.58 -21.99 5.70
CA ILE A 203 -9.00 -23.31 5.48
C ILE A 203 -9.93 -24.38 6.07
N PHE A 204 -10.17 -25.45 5.30
CA PHE A 204 -11.07 -26.53 5.64
C PHE A 204 -10.35 -27.86 5.46
N ASP A 205 -10.12 -28.60 6.57
CA ASP A 205 -9.44 -29.88 6.58
C ASP A 205 -10.40 -31.01 6.95
N GLY A 206 -10.48 -31.99 6.09
CA GLY A 206 -11.21 -33.23 6.25
C GLY A 206 -10.30 -34.44 6.13
N ALA A 207 -10.68 -35.39 5.29
CA ALA A 207 -9.91 -36.61 5.04
C ALA A 207 -10.01 -37.04 3.57
N THR A 208 -8.89 -37.42 3.00
CA THR A 208 -8.83 -38.01 1.66
C THR A 208 -9.35 -39.47 1.67
N SER A 209 -9.79 -39.96 0.52
CA SER A 209 -10.07 -41.38 0.29
C SER A 209 -9.81 -41.78 -1.16
N HIS A 210 -9.85 -43.05 -1.46
CA HIS A 210 -9.80 -43.50 -2.85
C HIS A 210 -11.06 -43.03 -3.59
N ALA A 211 -10.92 -42.55 -4.82
CA ALA A 211 -12.04 -42.02 -5.59
C ALA A 211 -13.18 -43.02 -5.83
N SER A 212 -12.92 -44.34 -5.78
CA SER A 212 -13.95 -45.37 -5.85
C SER A 212 -14.69 -45.63 -4.52
N GLN A 213 -14.25 -45.02 -3.41
CA GLN A 213 -14.83 -45.15 -2.08
C GLN A 213 -14.92 -43.79 -1.38
N PRO A 214 -15.63 -42.79 -1.99
CA PRO A 214 -15.66 -41.42 -1.50
C PRO A 214 -16.26 -41.29 -0.10
N GLU A 215 -17.12 -42.24 0.31
CA GLU A 215 -17.75 -42.28 1.63
C GLU A 215 -16.75 -42.56 2.79
N LYS A 216 -15.53 -43.01 2.48
CA LYS A 216 -14.47 -43.22 3.48
C LYS A 216 -13.67 -41.98 3.78
N GLY A 217 -13.81 -40.93 2.98
CA GLY A 217 -13.20 -39.62 3.18
C GLY A 217 -14.16 -38.63 3.83
N ASN A 218 -13.66 -37.41 4.02
CA ASN A 218 -14.47 -36.26 4.37
C ASN A 218 -14.07 -35.08 3.45
N ASN A 219 -14.74 -34.99 2.31
CA ASN A 219 -14.42 -34.06 1.24
C ASN A 219 -14.99 -32.66 1.54
N PRO A 220 -14.17 -31.58 1.55
CA PRO A 220 -14.62 -30.22 1.83
C PRO A 220 -15.44 -29.58 0.70
N GLN A 221 -15.60 -30.21 -0.47
CA GLN A 221 -16.26 -29.63 -1.64
C GLN A 221 -17.65 -29.03 -1.30
N ARG A 222 -18.46 -29.70 -0.46
CA ARG A 222 -19.79 -29.19 -0.11
C ARG A 222 -19.76 -27.92 0.72
N VAL A 223 -18.76 -27.79 1.60
CA VAL A 223 -18.54 -26.57 2.38
C VAL A 223 -18.18 -25.42 1.44
N ILE A 224 -17.26 -25.65 0.50
CA ILE A 224 -16.84 -24.65 -0.48
C ILE A 224 -18.04 -24.15 -1.31
N THR A 225 -18.82 -25.05 -1.89
CA THR A 225 -19.99 -24.65 -2.71
C THR A 225 -21.05 -23.90 -1.89
N THR A 226 -21.29 -24.32 -0.64
CA THR A 226 -22.23 -23.65 0.28
C THR A 226 -21.77 -22.24 0.62
N LEU A 227 -20.49 -22.07 0.93
CA LEU A 227 -19.92 -20.76 1.29
C LEU A 227 -19.83 -19.81 0.09
N LEU A 228 -19.45 -20.30 -1.09
CA LEU A 228 -19.43 -19.46 -2.29
C LEU A 228 -20.81 -18.88 -2.61
N ASP A 229 -21.87 -19.69 -2.55
CA ASP A 229 -23.24 -19.21 -2.71
C ASP A 229 -23.65 -18.21 -1.62
N ALA A 230 -23.27 -18.46 -0.38
CA ALA A 230 -23.54 -17.54 0.74
C ALA A 230 -22.79 -16.22 0.60
N PHE A 231 -21.53 -16.23 0.16
CA PHE A 231 -20.72 -15.02 -0.04
C PHE A 231 -21.26 -14.21 -1.23
N GLN A 232 -21.70 -14.85 -2.32
CA GLN A 232 -22.33 -14.17 -3.42
C GLN A 232 -23.63 -13.48 -2.99
N LYS A 233 -24.50 -14.14 -2.23
CA LYS A 233 -25.72 -13.53 -1.67
C LYS A 233 -25.41 -12.39 -0.72
N LYS A 234 -24.36 -12.53 0.11
CA LYS A 234 -23.91 -11.47 1.00
C LYS A 234 -23.42 -10.25 0.22
N TYR A 235 -22.63 -10.45 -0.83
CA TYR A 235 -22.19 -9.38 -1.74
C TYR A 235 -23.38 -8.62 -2.35
N GLU A 236 -24.40 -9.34 -2.85
CA GLU A 236 -25.60 -8.70 -3.43
C GLU A 236 -26.36 -7.85 -2.40
N ASN A 237 -26.41 -8.28 -1.13
CA ASN A 237 -27.03 -7.50 -0.05
C ASN A 237 -26.22 -6.25 0.29
N LEU A 238 -24.87 -6.32 0.21
CA LEU A 238 -23.96 -5.23 0.52
C LEU A 238 -23.89 -4.16 -0.58
N LYS A 239 -24.35 -4.41 -1.80
CA LYS A 239 -24.36 -3.41 -2.92
C LYS A 239 -25.05 -2.09 -2.57
N ARG A 240 -25.91 -2.06 -1.56
CA ARG A 240 -26.64 -0.87 -1.09
C ARG A 240 -26.15 -0.36 0.26
N ASP A 241 -25.05 -0.91 0.76
CA ASP A 241 -24.48 -0.45 2.01
C ASP A 241 -23.90 0.96 1.86
N LYS A 242 -24.18 1.82 2.83
CA LYS A 242 -23.75 3.23 2.81
C LYS A 242 -22.23 3.40 2.91
N TYR A 243 -21.53 2.38 3.37
CA TYR A 243 -20.07 2.38 3.52
C TYR A 243 -19.36 1.62 2.41
N HIS A 244 -20.08 1.28 1.31
CA HIS A 244 -19.55 0.52 0.18
C HIS A 244 -18.80 -0.74 0.62
N THR A 245 -19.37 -1.46 1.60
CA THR A 245 -18.81 -2.69 2.12
C THR A 245 -18.90 -3.80 1.08
N THR A 246 -17.79 -4.49 0.83
CA THR A 246 -17.70 -5.53 -0.20
C THR A 246 -17.01 -6.79 0.29
N ILE A 247 -17.37 -7.93 -0.31
CA ILE A 247 -16.73 -9.22 -0.16
C ILE A 247 -16.43 -9.77 -1.55
N THR A 248 -15.18 -10.09 -1.83
CA THR A 248 -14.73 -10.62 -3.11
C THR A 248 -13.98 -11.93 -2.89
N VAL A 249 -14.40 -12.99 -3.56
CA VAL A 249 -13.64 -14.25 -3.61
C VAL A 249 -12.48 -14.07 -4.61
N THR A 250 -11.24 -14.20 -4.14
CA THR A 250 -10.04 -14.00 -4.96
C THR A 250 -9.34 -15.30 -5.33
N HIS A 251 -9.53 -16.36 -4.54
CA HIS A 251 -8.97 -17.67 -4.82
C HIS A 251 -9.79 -18.78 -4.18
N VAL A 252 -9.85 -19.94 -4.85
CA VAL A 252 -10.44 -21.19 -4.32
C VAL A 252 -9.57 -22.36 -4.77
N ALA A 253 -9.18 -23.20 -3.84
CA ALA A 253 -8.51 -24.46 -4.12
C ALA A 253 -9.18 -25.61 -3.39
N ILE A 254 -9.32 -26.78 -4.04
CA ILE A 254 -9.90 -27.98 -3.46
C ILE A 254 -9.05 -29.18 -3.88
N GLY A 255 -8.31 -29.74 -2.92
CA GLY A 255 -7.45 -30.91 -3.17
C GLY A 255 -6.32 -30.65 -4.15
N GLU A 256 -5.79 -31.76 -4.69
CA GLU A 256 -4.70 -31.79 -5.64
C GLU A 256 -5.18 -32.20 -7.03
N GLU A 257 -4.40 -31.90 -8.07
CA GLU A 257 -4.69 -32.33 -9.45
C GLU A 257 -4.53 -33.84 -9.63
N THR A 258 -5.54 -34.62 -9.26
CA THR A 258 -5.56 -36.07 -9.36
C THR A 258 -6.95 -36.62 -9.64
N PHE A 259 -7.03 -37.77 -10.34
CA PHE A 259 -8.29 -38.49 -10.58
C PHE A 259 -8.55 -39.63 -9.58
N GLY A 260 -7.53 -40.04 -8.84
CA GLY A 260 -7.59 -41.24 -7.99
C GLY A 260 -7.92 -41.00 -6.52
N VAL A 261 -7.90 -39.74 -6.06
CA VAL A 261 -8.02 -39.37 -4.65
C VAL A 261 -9.09 -38.30 -4.46
N THR A 262 -9.98 -38.49 -3.47
CA THR A 262 -10.94 -37.44 -3.09
C THR A 262 -10.22 -36.37 -2.27
N PRO A 263 -10.58 -35.08 -2.44
CA PRO A 263 -10.01 -33.99 -1.65
C PRO A 263 -10.22 -34.16 -0.14
N GLY A 264 -9.18 -33.85 0.63
CA GLY A 264 -9.25 -33.76 2.09
C GLY A 264 -8.90 -32.37 2.62
N HIS A 265 -8.54 -31.43 1.72
CA HIS A 265 -8.17 -30.05 2.04
C HIS A 265 -8.81 -29.08 1.05
N ALA A 266 -9.20 -27.90 1.53
CA ALA A 266 -9.64 -26.80 0.66
C ALA A 266 -9.39 -25.44 1.31
N GLU A 267 -9.25 -24.42 0.44
CA GLU A 267 -9.07 -23.03 0.83
C GLU A 267 -10.01 -22.10 0.05
N ILE A 268 -10.48 -21.05 0.72
CA ILE A 268 -11.10 -19.88 0.09
C ILE A 268 -10.35 -18.64 0.56
N TRP A 269 -9.93 -17.79 -0.37
CA TRP A 269 -9.35 -16.49 -0.06
C TRP A 269 -10.33 -15.40 -0.46
N LEU A 270 -10.50 -14.44 0.44
CA LEU A 270 -11.44 -13.33 0.28
C LEU A 270 -10.69 -12.02 0.46
N THR A 271 -11.04 -11.02 -0.32
CA THR A 271 -10.75 -9.62 -0.02
C THR A 271 -12.02 -8.97 0.51
N LEU A 272 -11.96 -8.43 1.71
CA LEU A 272 -13.04 -7.66 2.35
C LEU A 272 -12.65 -6.18 2.36
N ARG A 273 -13.60 -5.29 2.05
CA ARG A 273 -13.38 -3.84 2.02
C ARG A 273 -14.55 -3.08 2.60
N SER A 274 -14.29 -1.92 3.20
CA SER A 274 -15.32 -0.97 3.65
C SER A 274 -14.72 0.43 3.81
N GLN A 275 -15.56 1.47 3.69
CA GLN A 275 -15.19 2.84 4.04
C GLN A 275 -15.25 3.10 5.56
N ASP A 276 -15.58 2.08 6.36
CA ASP A 276 -15.74 2.14 7.81
C ASP A 276 -15.16 0.90 8.48
N ASP A 277 -14.20 1.09 9.41
CA ASP A 277 -13.49 0.00 10.07
C ASP A 277 -14.43 -0.93 10.86
N LYS A 278 -15.47 -0.36 11.50
CA LYS A 278 -16.44 -1.16 12.24
C LYS A 278 -17.29 -2.05 11.33
N SER A 279 -17.67 -1.53 10.17
CA SER A 279 -18.39 -2.29 9.16
C SER A 279 -17.51 -3.42 8.57
N LEU A 280 -16.22 -3.15 8.34
CA LEU A 280 -15.27 -4.17 7.92
C LEU A 280 -15.10 -5.26 8.98
N GLN A 281 -14.95 -4.88 10.27
CA GLN A 281 -14.85 -5.84 11.37
C GLN A 281 -16.11 -6.71 11.47
N ASN A 282 -17.30 -6.12 11.42
CA ASN A 282 -18.57 -6.85 11.46
C ASN A 282 -18.70 -7.83 10.28
N LEU A 283 -18.27 -7.42 9.07
CA LEU A 283 -18.25 -8.30 7.90
C LEU A 283 -17.29 -9.47 8.13
N THR A 284 -16.09 -9.20 8.63
CA THR A 284 -15.06 -10.19 8.91
C THR A 284 -15.56 -11.23 9.92
N ASP A 285 -16.03 -10.75 11.09
CA ASP A 285 -16.51 -11.62 12.16
C ASP A 285 -17.68 -12.50 11.71
N SER A 286 -18.63 -11.92 11.01
CA SER A 286 -19.79 -12.67 10.49
C SER A 286 -19.42 -13.65 9.37
N THR A 287 -18.38 -13.39 8.61
CA THR A 287 -17.86 -14.29 7.57
C THR A 287 -17.11 -15.48 8.20
N ILE A 288 -16.28 -15.22 9.21
CA ILE A 288 -15.59 -16.27 9.99
C ILE A 288 -16.62 -17.16 10.70
N ALA A 289 -17.58 -16.57 11.44
CA ALA A 289 -18.60 -17.32 12.16
C ALA A 289 -19.46 -18.20 11.24
N LEU A 290 -19.85 -17.69 10.06
CA LEU A 290 -20.56 -18.49 9.07
C LEU A 290 -19.72 -19.65 8.58
N SER A 291 -18.44 -19.41 8.28
CA SER A 291 -17.53 -20.44 7.76
C SER A 291 -17.27 -21.54 8.79
N GLU A 292 -17.09 -21.18 10.05
CA GLU A 292 -16.95 -22.14 11.17
C GLU A 292 -18.22 -22.96 11.37
N TYR A 293 -19.39 -22.31 11.35
CA TYR A 293 -20.68 -23.01 11.47
C TYR A 293 -20.85 -24.04 10.35
N VAL A 294 -20.62 -23.66 9.09
CA VAL A 294 -20.75 -24.57 7.95
C VAL A 294 -19.73 -25.70 8.03
N ALA A 295 -18.47 -25.42 8.39
CA ALA A 295 -17.45 -26.45 8.58
C ALA A 295 -17.85 -27.50 9.63
N LYS A 296 -18.41 -27.05 10.75
CA LYS A 296 -18.88 -27.91 11.82
C LYS A 296 -20.03 -28.84 11.38
N GLU A 297 -21.00 -28.31 10.62
CA GLU A 297 -22.11 -29.12 10.07
C GLU A 297 -21.59 -30.27 9.18
N PHE A 298 -20.48 -30.04 8.44
CA PHE A 298 -19.84 -31.05 7.60
C PHE A 298 -18.68 -31.80 8.30
N LYS A 299 -18.48 -31.61 9.62
CA LYS A 299 -17.44 -32.27 10.45
C LYS A 299 -16.02 -32.04 9.89
N LEU A 300 -15.74 -30.86 9.36
CA LEU A 300 -14.41 -30.44 8.95
C LEU A 300 -13.72 -29.64 10.06
N LYS A 301 -12.40 -29.71 10.11
CA LYS A 301 -11.62 -28.75 10.88
C LYS A 301 -11.61 -27.43 10.13
N PHE A 302 -11.73 -26.33 10.85
CA PHE A 302 -11.71 -24.97 10.33
C PHE A 302 -10.59 -24.19 10.97
N SER A 303 -9.87 -23.43 10.15
CA SER A 303 -8.96 -22.39 10.60
C SER A 303 -9.00 -21.20 9.62
N HIS A 304 -8.54 -20.06 10.08
CA HIS A 304 -8.45 -18.85 9.24
C HIS A 304 -7.21 -18.04 9.59
N SER A 305 -6.81 -17.16 8.67
CA SER A 305 -5.80 -16.14 8.91
C SER A 305 -6.16 -14.85 8.19
N ILE A 306 -5.75 -13.73 8.79
CA ILE A 306 -5.94 -12.37 8.23
C ILE A 306 -4.60 -11.91 7.68
N HIS A 307 -4.62 -11.28 6.52
CA HIS A 307 -3.46 -10.78 5.78
C HIS A 307 -3.74 -9.36 5.28
N GLU A 308 -2.70 -8.56 5.08
CA GLU A 308 -2.77 -7.25 4.44
C GLU A 308 -3.91 -6.38 5.00
N ALA A 309 -3.91 -6.18 6.32
CA ALA A 309 -4.99 -5.49 7.01
C ALA A 309 -4.71 -3.98 7.09
N PHE A 310 -5.50 -3.21 6.37
CA PHE A 310 -5.49 -1.75 6.33
C PHE A 310 -6.70 -1.18 7.06
N ALA A 311 -6.49 -0.16 7.89
CA ALA A 311 -7.58 0.66 8.43
C ALA A 311 -8.04 1.69 7.38
N ALA A 312 -9.27 2.16 7.49
CA ALA A 312 -9.72 3.29 6.69
C ALA A 312 -8.89 4.54 7.01
N THR A 313 -8.45 5.25 5.98
CA THR A 313 -7.77 6.54 6.17
C THR A 313 -8.80 7.64 6.35
N MET A 314 -8.99 8.04 7.60
CA MET A 314 -9.98 9.03 8.01
C MET A 314 -9.34 10.40 8.18
N ASN A 315 -9.49 11.28 7.19
CA ASN A 315 -8.99 12.65 7.25
C ASN A 315 -9.80 13.52 8.22
N PHE A 316 -9.09 14.23 9.08
CA PHE A 316 -9.69 15.21 9.99
C PHE A 316 -9.96 16.53 9.26
N SER A 317 -11.07 17.17 9.60
CA SER A 317 -11.56 18.35 8.89
C SER A 317 -10.58 19.52 8.92
N ARG A 318 -9.99 19.80 10.10
CA ARG A 318 -9.04 20.90 10.28
C ARG A 318 -7.76 20.70 9.45
N GLU A 319 -7.21 19.49 9.48
CA GLU A 319 -5.98 19.14 8.74
C GLU A 319 -6.22 19.15 7.23
N THR A 320 -7.42 18.72 6.78
CA THR A 320 -7.84 18.84 5.39
C THR A 320 -7.95 20.30 4.94
N GLU A 321 -8.55 21.15 5.78
CA GLU A 321 -8.66 22.61 5.52
C GLU A 321 -7.29 23.27 5.49
N LEU A 322 -6.34 22.81 6.30
CA LEU A 322 -4.97 23.31 6.30
C LEU A 322 -4.25 23.00 4.97
N VAL A 323 -4.40 21.78 4.46
CA VAL A 323 -3.87 21.41 3.13
C VAL A 323 -4.56 22.23 2.03
N GLU A 324 -5.87 22.44 2.12
CA GLU A 324 -6.61 23.25 1.15
C GLU A 324 -6.12 24.72 1.14
N GLN A 325 -5.87 25.29 2.34
CA GLN A 325 -5.33 26.64 2.45
C GLN A 325 -3.92 26.72 1.88
N ALA A 326 -3.05 25.75 2.20
CA ALA A 326 -1.70 25.68 1.64
C ALA A 326 -1.70 25.61 0.11
N ALA A 327 -2.60 24.80 -0.47
CA ALA A 327 -2.76 24.71 -1.92
C ALA A 327 -3.22 26.05 -2.54
N LYS A 328 -4.17 26.75 -1.90
CA LYS A 328 -4.66 28.06 -2.35
C LYS A 328 -3.55 29.13 -2.31
N ASP A 329 -2.76 29.16 -1.24
CA ASP A 329 -1.65 30.12 -1.09
C ASP A 329 -0.56 29.88 -2.17
N LEU A 330 -0.34 28.63 -2.56
CA LEU A 330 0.54 28.23 -3.66
C LEU A 330 -0.11 28.34 -5.04
N LYS A 331 -1.37 28.77 -5.13
CA LYS A 331 -2.16 28.87 -6.38
C LYS A 331 -2.29 27.54 -7.13
N LEU A 332 -2.29 26.43 -6.39
CA LEU A 332 -2.56 25.10 -6.94
C LEU A 332 -4.06 24.86 -7.06
N SER A 333 -4.46 24.12 -8.08
CA SER A 333 -5.86 23.70 -8.20
C SER A 333 -6.21 22.63 -7.17
N VAL A 334 -7.41 22.72 -6.59
CA VAL A 334 -7.92 21.76 -5.60
C VAL A 334 -9.13 21.05 -6.17
N ASN A 335 -9.18 19.73 -5.99
CA ASN A 335 -10.33 18.89 -6.32
C ASN A 335 -10.83 18.19 -5.04
N ASN A 336 -11.96 18.64 -4.53
CA ASN A 336 -12.64 18.00 -3.40
C ASN A 336 -13.52 16.86 -3.93
N ILE A 337 -13.04 15.61 -3.86
CA ILE A 337 -13.74 14.43 -4.34
C ILE A 337 -14.91 14.07 -3.43
N LYS A 338 -15.97 13.52 -4.00
CA LYS A 338 -17.18 13.11 -3.27
C LYS A 338 -17.03 11.72 -2.66
N GLU A 339 -16.58 10.76 -3.46
CA GLU A 339 -16.40 9.38 -3.05
C GLU A 339 -14.95 9.13 -2.63
N PRO A 340 -14.69 8.34 -1.58
CA PRO A 340 -13.35 7.93 -1.22
C PRO A 340 -12.76 6.99 -2.26
N PHE A 341 -11.45 6.87 -2.23
CA PHE A 341 -10.78 5.88 -3.07
C PHE A 341 -11.07 4.45 -2.58
N PRO A 342 -11.26 3.51 -3.53
CA PRO A 342 -11.52 2.11 -3.18
C PRO A 342 -10.26 1.34 -2.75
N TRP A 343 -9.07 1.87 -3.04
CA TRP A 343 -7.81 1.30 -2.58
C TRP A 343 -7.56 1.64 -1.09
N SER A 344 -6.58 1.01 -0.50
CA SER A 344 -6.25 1.11 0.92
C SER A 344 -4.83 1.64 1.12
N GLU A 345 -4.56 2.19 2.28
CA GLU A 345 -3.33 2.83 2.67
C GLU A 345 -3.18 2.73 4.20
N ASP A 346 -2.00 2.38 4.70
CA ASP A 346 -1.80 2.14 6.13
C ASP A 346 -1.56 3.41 6.97
N PHE A 347 -1.33 4.57 6.31
CA PHE A 347 -1.19 5.88 6.97
C PHE A 347 -2.38 6.21 7.90
N GLY A 348 -3.59 5.74 7.59
CA GLY A 348 -4.78 5.91 8.42
C GLY A 348 -4.58 5.49 9.88
N ARG A 349 -3.68 4.56 10.15
CA ARG A 349 -3.36 4.10 11.52
C ARG A 349 -2.75 5.18 12.41
N PHE A 350 -2.05 6.17 11.85
CA PHE A 350 -1.55 7.32 12.62
C PHE A 350 -2.69 8.19 13.19
N GLY A 351 -3.90 8.07 12.65
CA GLY A 351 -5.11 8.69 13.20
C GLY A 351 -5.46 8.25 14.63
N THR A 352 -4.86 7.16 15.12
CA THR A 352 -4.97 6.73 16.53
C THR A 352 -4.07 7.54 17.47
N LEU A 353 -3.08 8.25 16.94
CA LEU A 353 -2.11 9.03 17.72
C LEU A 353 -2.42 10.53 17.69
N CYS A 354 -2.84 11.05 16.53
CA CYS A 354 -3.06 12.47 16.30
C CYS A 354 -4.02 12.67 15.11
N PRO A 355 -4.58 13.89 14.93
CA PRO A 355 -5.28 14.26 13.71
C PRO A 355 -4.40 14.09 12.46
N VAL A 356 -4.96 13.49 11.40
CA VAL A 356 -4.24 13.17 10.16
C VAL A 356 -4.94 13.72 8.92
N CYS A 357 -4.16 13.95 7.85
CA CYS A 357 -4.67 14.18 6.51
C CYS A 357 -3.76 13.50 5.47
N LEU A 358 -4.31 12.53 4.75
CA LEU A 358 -3.76 12.03 3.49
C LEU A 358 -4.41 12.80 2.33
N PHE A 359 -3.61 13.27 1.39
CA PHE A 359 -4.14 13.95 0.21
C PHE A 359 -3.46 13.45 -1.07
N GLY A 360 -4.15 13.63 -2.19
CA GLY A 360 -3.62 13.26 -3.50
C GLY A 360 -2.83 14.40 -4.14
N LEU A 361 -1.77 14.05 -4.88
CA LEU A 361 -1.05 14.93 -5.76
C LEU A 361 -1.15 14.40 -7.20
N GLY A 362 -1.88 15.11 -8.08
CA GLY A 362 -2.09 14.71 -9.45
C GLY A 362 -0.79 14.64 -10.25
N SER A 363 -0.56 13.54 -10.95
CA SER A 363 0.64 13.27 -11.75
C SER A 363 0.40 13.37 -13.27
N GLY A 364 -0.83 13.63 -13.71
CA GLY A 364 -1.21 13.82 -15.11
C GLY A 364 -2.42 13.00 -15.51
N LEU A 365 -3.26 13.56 -16.39
CA LEU A 365 -4.51 12.92 -16.86
C LEU A 365 -4.23 11.64 -17.64
N GLU A 366 -3.18 11.62 -18.46
CA GLU A 366 -2.79 10.49 -19.33
C GLU A 366 -1.62 9.70 -18.74
N HIS A 367 -1.30 9.90 -17.45
CA HIS A 367 -0.22 9.17 -16.80
C HIS A 367 -0.57 7.70 -16.63
N GLU A 368 0.41 6.81 -16.81
CA GLU A 368 0.23 5.37 -16.58
C GLU A 368 -0.33 5.10 -15.17
N PRO A 369 -1.31 4.20 -15.03
CA PRO A 369 -1.89 3.88 -13.73
C PRO A 369 -0.87 3.24 -12.78
N LEU A 370 -1.08 3.43 -11.49
CA LEU A 370 -0.31 2.75 -10.44
C LEU A 370 -0.33 1.23 -10.66
N HIS A 371 0.74 0.54 -10.27
CA HIS A 371 0.94 -0.90 -10.42
C HIS A 371 1.06 -1.38 -11.89
N SER A 372 0.96 -0.47 -12.89
CA SER A 372 1.29 -0.82 -14.28
C SER A 372 2.78 -1.13 -14.40
N PRO A 373 3.17 -2.17 -15.17
CA PRO A 373 4.59 -2.42 -15.48
C PRO A 373 5.30 -1.26 -16.20
N LYS A 374 4.54 -0.34 -16.79
CA LYS A 374 5.05 0.86 -17.48
C LYS A 374 5.07 2.11 -16.60
N TYR A 375 4.46 2.03 -15.40
CA TYR A 375 4.43 3.18 -14.51
C TYR A 375 5.86 3.64 -14.16
N ASP A 376 6.07 4.95 -14.13
CA ASP A 376 7.22 5.63 -13.52
C ASP A 376 6.72 6.90 -12.84
N PHE A 377 7.38 7.34 -11.77
CA PHE A 377 6.95 8.52 -11.03
C PHE A 377 7.18 9.80 -11.86
N GLU A 378 6.24 10.74 -11.78
CA GLU A 378 6.31 12.01 -12.48
C GLU A 378 7.22 13.00 -11.72
N ASP A 379 8.47 13.14 -12.16
CA ASP A 379 9.47 13.97 -11.48
C ASP A 379 9.07 15.44 -11.34
N GLU A 380 8.26 15.99 -12.26
CA GLU A 380 7.85 17.40 -12.24
C GLU A 380 7.01 17.78 -11.02
N ILE A 381 6.31 16.80 -10.37
CA ILE A 381 5.51 17.07 -9.18
C ILE A 381 6.31 17.06 -7.88
N ILE A 382 7.59 16.69 -7.89
CA ILE A 382 8.43 16.63 -6.68
C ILE A 382 8.46 17.98 -5.95
N ASP A 383 8.79 19.05 -6.67
CA ASP A 383 8.87 20.38 -6.04
C ASP A 383 7.52 20.83 -5.49
N THR A 384 6.40 20.49 -6.18
CA THR A 384 5.04 20.77 -5.67
C THR A 384 4.75 20.06 -4.36
N GLY A 385 5.13 18.78 -4.25
CA GLY A 385 5.00 18.03 -3.00
C GLY A 385 5.81 18.62 -1.86
N VAL A 386 7.03 19.11 -2.15
CA VAL A 386 7.87 19.79 -1.16
C VAL A 386 7.24 21.13 -0.75
N ASP A 387 6.77 21.93 -1.73
CA ASP A 387 6.17 23.24 -1.49
C ASP A 387 4.91 23.17 -0.64
N ILE A 388 4.04 22.18 -0.88
CA ILE A 388 2.80 22.01 -0.11
C ILE A 388 3.10 21.62 1.35
N PHE A 389 4.07 20.72 1.60
CA PHE A 389 4.47 20.35 2.95
C PHE A 389 5.11 21.51 3.70
N GLU A 390 6.00 22.27 3.08
CA GLU A 390 6.59 23.46 3.69
C GLU A 390 5.52 24.52 3.99
N LYS A 391 4.58 24.75 3.07
CA LYS A 391 3.50 25.72 3.25
C LYS A 391 2.57 25.37 4.41
N ILE A 392 2.30 24.08 4.65
CA ILE A 392 1.55 23.60 5.82
C ILE A 392 2.23 24.05 7.13
N VAL A 393 3.56 23.90 7.22
CA VAL A 393 4.32 24.34 8.41
C VAL A 393 4.26 25.87 8.55
N GLU A 394 4.50 26.62 7.47
CA GLU A 394 4.44 28.10 7.49
C GLU A 394 3.08 28.63 7.99
N ILE A 395 1.97 28.01 7.58
CA ILE A 395 0.62 28.41 8.03
C ILE A 395 0.43 28.14 9.53
N GLU A 396 0.95 27.02 10.04
CA GLU A 396 0.86 26.71 11.47
C GLU A 396 1.80 27.58 12.31
N ASP A 397 2.98 27.96 11.79
CA ASP A 397 3.92 28.90 12.44
C ASP A 397 3.31 30.29 12.66
N LEU A 398 2.41 30.72 11.76
CA LEU A 398 1.73 32.03 11.83
C LEU A 398 0.55 32.04 12.84
N LYS A 399 0.10 30.87 13.32
CA LYS A 399 -1.00 30.83 14.31
C LYS A 399 -0.46 31.08 15.71
N ILE A 400 -0.91 32.18 16.29
CA ILE A 400 -0.59 32.64 17.66
C ILE A 400 -1.38 31.83 18.68
#